data_7f46cf6a46c5564c492086c6b7e3d015
#
_entry.id   7f46cf6a46c5564c492086c6b7e3d015
#
_cell.length_a   1.000
_cell.length_b   1.000
_cell.length_c   1.000
_cell.angle_alpha   90.00
_cell.angle_beta   90.00
_cell.angle_gamma   90.00
#
_symmetry.space_group_name_H-M   'P 1'
#
loop_
_entity.id
_entity.type
_entity.pdbx_description
1 polymer ?
#
loop_
_entity_poly.entity_id
_entity_poly.type
_entity_poly.pdbx_seq_one_letter_code
_entity_poly.pdbx_strand_id
1 'polypeptide(L)'
;KKRPRRQNIKGELMENGAFYINTVENILSSNNRLSGRIGIYEMPEYTATELDEPDDWIILENLMRKYILSGTTKDKGKIKLFLTDVDGVMTDGSMYYSETGDELKKFNTRDGMGFQLLREAGIKVGIITSENTKIVENRARKLKVDYLYQGKREGGKLSAALEICKEMGITLEEVAYVGDDINCIDLLSAVGFPACPSDAHMKIVNIQGIKILNRKGGDGCIREFVDILL
;
A
#
# COMPACT_ATOMS: atom_id res chain seq x y z
N LYS A 1 36.70 19.59 -26.90
CA LYS A 1 36.58 19.47 -25.43
C LYS A 1 35.68 18.27 -25.12
N LYS A 2 36.17 17.27 -24.35
CA LYS A 2 35.36 16.14 -23.90
C LYS A 2 34.31 16.66 -22.91
N ARG A 3 33.04 16.45 -23.19
CA ARG A 3 31.93 16.81 -22.30
C ARG A 3 31.96 15.89 -21.06
N PRO A 4 32.08 16.40 -19.82
CA PRO A 4 32.07 15.55 -18.65
C PRO A 4 30.75 14.79 -18.52
N ARG A 5 30.79 13.56 -18.02
CA ARG A 5 29.56 12.82 -17.74
C ARG A 5 28.85 13.46 -16.55
N ARG A 6 27.50 13.42 -16.55
CA ARG A 6 26.64 14.01 -15.50
C ARG A 6 27.06 13.57 -14.08
N GLN A 7 27.54 12.34 -13.95
CA GLN A 7 28.05 11.78 -12.67
C GLN A 7 29.37 12.39 -12.18
N ASN A 8 30.10 13.11 -13.03
CA ASN A 8 31.39 13.74 -12.70
C ASN A 8 31.27 15.26 -12.46
N ILE A 9 30.03 15.78 -12.46
CA ILE A 9 29.75 17.19 -12.17
C ILE A 9 29.30 17.25 -10.71
N LYS A 10 30.02 18.03 -9.89
CA LYS A 10 29.57 18.35 -8.55
C LYS A 10 28.27 19.15 -8.70
N GLY A 11 27.16 18.67 -8.16
CA GLY A 11 25.87 19.34 -8.26
C GLY A 11 25.95 20.74 -7.63
N GLU A 12 25.33 21.72 -8.23
CA GLU A 12 25.07 23.02 -7.65
C GLU A 12 23.69 23.02 -7.02
N LEU A 13 23.55 23.63 -5.85
CA LEU A 13 22.25 23.82 -5.22
C LEU A 13 21.49 24.92 -5.93
N MET A 14 20.24 24.66 -6.27
CA MET A 14 19.33 25.61 -6.87
C MET A 14 18.22 25.97 -5.87
N GLU A 15 17.93 27.27 -5.79
CA GLU A 15 16.80 27.77 -5.00
C GLU A 15 15.48 27.29 -5.61
N ASN A 16 14.63 26.63 -4.82
CA ASN A 16 13.31 26.15 -5.26
C ASN A 16 12.14 27.02 -4.75
N GLY A 17 12.44 28.12 -4.04
CA GLY A 17 11.40 29.05 -3.58
C GLY A 17 10.45 28.52 -2.50
N ALA A 18 10.61 27.30 -1.99
CA ALA A 18 9.64 26.64 -1.15
C ALA A 18 9.36 27.38 0.17
N PHE A 19 10.39 27.93 0.82
CA PHE A 19 10.23 28.77 2.00
C PHE A 19 11.45 29.64 2.29
N TYR A 20 11.21 30.75 2.97
CA TYR A 20 12.23 31.67 3.48
C TYR A 20 11.94 32.00 4.91
N ILE A 21 12.94 31.93 5.77
CA ILE A 21 12.84 32.32 7.18
C ILE A 21 13.81 33.48 7.43
N ASN A 22 13.29 34.64 7.82
CA ASN A 22 14.10 35.81 8.14
C ASN A 22 13.44 36.59 9.29
N THR A 23 14.21 37.45 9.96
CA THR A 23 13.65 38.37 10.96
C THR A 23 12.95 39.55 10.28
N VAL A 24 11.90 40.08 10.91
CA VAL A 24 11.20 41.28 10.42
C VAL A 24 12.15 42.45 10.25
N GLU A 25 13.08 42.64 11.19
CA GLU A 25 14.07 43.69 11.16
C GLU A 25 14.96 43.63 9.92
N ASN A 26 15.48 42.45 9.58
CA ASN A 26 16.30 42.23 8.39
C ASN A 26 15.51 42.51 7.10
N ILE A 27 14.27 42.06 7.03
CA ILE A 27 13.40 42.29 5.86
C ILE A 27 13.17 43.78 5.66
N LEU A 28 12.82 44.49 6.71
CA LEU A 28 12.52 45.95 6.65
C LEU A 28 13.76 46.79 6.34
N SER A 29 14.95 46.42 6.89
CA SER A 29 16.17 47.18 6.68
C SER A 29 16.80 46.95 5.30
N SER A 30 16.72 45.71 4.78
CA SER A 30 17.32 45.32 3.49
C SER A 30 16.39 45.39 2.30
N ASN A 31 15.07 45.46 2.54
CA ASN A 31 14.02 45.30 1.55
C ASN A 31 14.20 44.05 0.67
N ASN A 32 14.71 42.97 1.29
CA ASN A 32 15.03 41.74 0.58
C ASN A 32 14.78 40.53 1.52
N ARG A 33 14.19 39.45 0.95
CA ARG A 33 13.98 38.18 1.66
C ARG A 33 15.28 37.45 1.99
N LEU A 34 16.34 37.68 1.21
CA LEU A 34 17.67 37.16 1.42
C LEU A 34 18.58 38.27 1.92
N SER A 35 18.92 38.24 3.20
CA SER A 35 19.80 39.25 3.82
C SER A 35 20.53 38.68 5.03
N GLY A 36 21.66 39.30 5.39
CA GLY A 36 22.49 38.90 6.52
C GLY A 36 23.25 37.58 6.26
N ARG A 37 23.41 36.76 7.31
CA ARG A 37 24.08 35.45 7.20
C ARG A 37 23.06 34.41 6.69
N ILE A 38 23.22 33.99 5.43
CA ILE A 38 22.32 33.06 4.75
C ILE A 38 22.68 31.62 5.14
N GLY A 39 21.72 30.90 5.71
CA GLY A 39 21.77 29.45 5.89
C GLY A 39 21.00 28.74 4.74
N ILE A 40 21.42 27.55 4.40
CA ILE A 40 20.79 26.73 3.35
C ILE A 40 20.22 25.47 4.00
N TYR A 41 18.98 25.12 3.64
CA TYR A 41 18.37 23.83 3.95
C TYR A 41 18.19 23.05 2.64
N GLU A 42 18.93 21.95 2.49
CA GLU A 42 18.84 21.08 1.32
C GLU A 42 17.59 20.21 1.42
N MET A 43 16.69 20.38 0.46
CA MET A 43 15.44 19.62 0.36
C MET A 43 15.59 18.41 -0.56
N PRO A 44 14.83 17.34 -0.37
CA PRO A 44 14.82 16.19 -1.28
C PRO A 44 14.50 16.59 -2.73
N GLU A 45 15.13 15.95 -3.71
CA GLU A 45 14.99 16.26 -5.15
C GLU A 45 13.52 16.25 -5.62
N TYR A 46 12.69 15.39 -5.06
CA TYR A 46 11.26 15.30 -5.43
C TYR A 46 10.44 16.54 -5.03
N THR A 47 10.98 17.43 -4.19
CA THR A 47 10.33 18.69 -3.80
C THR A 47 10.64 19.85 -4.75
N ALA A 48 11.44 19.61 -5.79
CA ALA A 48 11.82 20.65 -6.76
C ALA A 48 10.75 20.90 -7.85
N THR A 49 9.68 20.09 -7.89
CA THR A 49 8.57 20.27 -8.84
C THR A 49 7.57 21.26 -8.26
N GLU A 50 7.25 22.31 -9.00
CA GLU A 50 6.25 23.32 -8.67
C GLU A 50 4.93 23.00 -9.38
N LEU A 51 3.81 23.53 -8.89
CA LEU A 51 2.47 23.38 -9.49
C LEU A 51 2.12 24.66 -10.25
N ASP A 52 2.62 24.80 -11.46
CA ASP A 52 2.39 25.98 -12.30
C ASP A 52 1.37 25.72 -13.42
N GLU A 53 1.34 24.51 -13.95
CA GLU A 53 0.47 24.09 -15.04
C GLU A 53 -0.42 22.90 -14.64
N PRO A 54 -1.58 22.70 -15.31
CA PRO A 54 -2.47 21.58 -15.00
C PRO A 54 -1.81 20.19 -15.06
N ASP A 55 -0.81 20.02 -15.95
CA ASP A 55 -0.10 18.73 -16.10
C ASP A 55 0.86 18.47 -14.93
N ASP A 56 1.31 19.49 -14.23
CA ASP A 56 2.17 19.34 -13.04
C ASP A 56 1.43 18.63 -11.91
N TRP A 57 0.10 18.74 -11.87
CA TRP A 57 -0.72 18.02 -10.91
C TRP A 57 -0.50 16.50 -10.99
N ILE A 58 -0.44 15.96 -12.21
CA ILE A 58 -0.21 14.52 -12.43
C ILE A 58 1.17 14.11 -11.92
N ILE A 59 2.18 14.95 -12.16
CA ILE A 59 3.56 14.70 -11.71
C ILE A 59 3.63 14.74 -10.18
N LEU A 60 3.08 15.80 -9.58
CA LEU A 60 3.08 15.99 -8.13
C LEU A 60 2.28 14.92 -7.39
N GLU A 61 1.12 14.52 -7.92
CA GLU A 61 0.33 13.43 -7.35
C GLU A 61 1.12 12.11 -7.34
N ASN A 62 1.83 11.79 -8.41
CA ASN A 62 2.69 10.61 -8.47
C ASN A 62 3.88 10.69 -7.50
N LEU A 63 4.52 11.86 -7.39
CA LEU A 63 5.60 12.08 -6.42
C LEU A 63 5.08 11.99 -4.98
N MET A 64 3.93 12.59 -4.69
CA MET A 64 3.27 12.53 -3.39
C MET A 64 2.89 11.08 -3.03
N ARG A 65 2.30 10.33 -3.95
CA ARG A 65 2.01 8.90 -3.78
C ARG A 65 3.28 8.10 -3.48
N LYS A 66 4.37 8.36 -4.22
CA LYS A 66 5.63 7.64 -4.07
C LYS A 66 6.39 7.96 -2.78
N TYR A 67 6.47 9.21 -2.37
CA TYR A 67 7.39 9.67 -1.32
C TYR A 67 6.71 10.05 -0.01
N ILE A 68 5.43 10.42 -0.04
CA ILE A 68 4.69 10.91 1.12
C ILE A 68 3.59 9.95 1.52
N LEU A 69 2.69 9.58 0.58
CA LEU A 69 1.55 8.72 0.86
C LEU A 69 1.89 7.22 0.86
N SER A 70 3.00 6.82 0.20
CA SER A 70 3.47 5.41 0.27
C SER A 70 3.96 5.01 1.66
N GLY A 71 3.58 5.80 2.66
CA GLY A 71 3.82 5.54 4.07
C GLY A 71 5.31 5.42 4.40
N THR A 72 5.74 6.05 5.46
CA THR A 72 6.98 5.67 6.15
C THR A 72 7.19 4.17 5.99
N THR A 73 8.37 3.75 5.62
CA THR A 73 8.81 2.35 5.72
C THR A 73 8.56 1.91 7.16
N LYS A 74 7.30 1.51 7.44
CA LYS A 74 6.97 0.83 8.68
C LYS A 74 7.91 -0.37 8.68
N ASP A 75 8.56 -0.57 9.78
CA ASP A 75 9.60 -1.57 9.96
C ASP A 75 9.05 -2.92 9.48
N LYS A 76 9.51 -3.37 8.30
CA LYS A 76 9.00 -4.60 7.65
C LYS A 76 9.18 -5.84 8.54
N GLY A 77 10.13 -5.79 9.48
CA GLY A 77 10.36 -6.81 10.51
C GLY A 77 9.23 -6.94 11.55
N LYS A 78 8.24 -6.05 11.53
CA LYS A 78 7.11 -6.09 12.46
C LYS A 78 5.96 -6.99 12.02
N ILE A 79 5.84 -7.36 10.73
CA ILE A 79 4.68 -8.11 10.24
C ILE A 79 4.73 -9.53 10.78
N LYS A 80 3.67 -9.93 11.46
CA LYS A 80 3.49 -11.29 12.00
C LYS A 80 2.31 -12.03 11.40
N LEU A 81 1.36 -11.28 10.82
CA LEU A 81 0.15 -11.81 10.22
C LEU A 81 -0.14 -11.16 8.88
N PHE A 82 -0.37 -11.98 7.87
CA PHE A 82 -0.86 -11.56 6.57
C PHE A 82 -2.30 -12.03 6.38
N LEU A 83 -3.20 -11.12 6.07
CA LEU A 83 -4.61 -11.38 5.79
C LEU A 83 -4.96 -10.93 4.37
N THR A 84 -5.92 -11.60 3.73
CA THR A 84 -6.41 -11.24 2.41
C THR A 84 -7.91 -11.46 2.27
N ASP A 85 -8.55 -10.63 1.46
CA ASP A 85 -9.87 -10.93 0.90
C ASP A 85 -9.76 -11.97 -0.22
N VAL A 86 -10.88 -12.42 -0.74
CA VAL A 86 -10.94 -13.40 -1.83
C VAL A 86 -11.39 -12.75 -3.13
N ASP A 87 -12.64 -12.28 -3.19
CA ASP A 87 -13.22 -11.75 -4.41
C ASP A 87 -12.66 -10.35 -4.69
N GLY A 88 -12.17 -10.15 -5.93
CA GLY A 88 -11.47 -8.92 -6.30
C GLY A 88 -10.01 -8.80 -5.83
N VAL A 89 -9.51 -9.78 -5.03
CA VAL A 89 -8.10 -9.83 -4.58
C VAL A 89 -7.42 -11.13 -5.00
N MET A 90 -7.83 -12.28 -4.44
CA MET A 90 -7.34 -13.61 -4.87
C MET A 90 -7.89 -14.04 -6.23
N THR A 91 -9.07 -13.49 -6.59
CA THR A 91 -9.75 -13.64 -7.87
C THR A 91 -9.88 -12.27 -8.53
N ASP A 92 -10.33 -12.25 -9.78
CA ASP A 92 -10.66 -11.03 -10.53
C ASP A 92 -12.06 -10.47 -10.21
N GLY A 93 -12.74 -11.00 -9.17
CA GLY A 93 -14.10 -10.64 -8.79
C GLY A 93 -15.17 -11.19 -9.72
N SER A 94 -14.81 -11.86 -10.81
CA SER A 94 -15.75 -12.47 -11.74
C SER A 94 -16.26 -13.81 -11.20
N MET A 95 -17.53 -14.08 -11.41
CA MET A 95 -18.17 -15.35 -11.05
C MET A 95 -18.60 -16.10 -12.32
N TYR A 96 -18.26 -17.37 -12.41
CA TYR A 96 -18.68 -18.26 -13.49
C TYR A 96 -19.75 -19.20 -12.95
N TYR A 97 -20.92 -19.18 -13.56
CA TYR A 97 -22.03 -20.08 -13.23
C TYR A 97 -22.30 -21.04 -14.38
N SER A 98 -22.46 -22.32 -14.06
CA SER A 98 -22.99 -23.29 -15.00
C SER A 98 -24.52 -23.23 -15.04
N GLU A 99 -25.15 -23.83 -16.08
CA GLU A 99 -26.60 -23.98 -16.14
C GLU A 99 -27.19 -24.86 -15.01
N THR A 100 -26.33 -25.71 -14.42
CA THR A 100 -26.68 -26.55 -13.26
C THR A 100 -26.53 -25.85 -11.92
N GLY A 101 -26.04 -24.58 -11.93
CA GLY A 101 -25.87 -23.76 -10.73
C GLY A 101 -24.53 -23.91 -10.04
N ASP A 102 -23.56 -24.60 -10.66
CA ASP A 102 -22.22 -24.69 -10.12
C ASP A 102 -21.52 -23.34 -10.26
N GLU A 103 -20.83 -22.92 -9.23
CA GLU A 103 -19.98 -21.71 -9.22
C GLU A 103 -18.51 -22.08 -9.36
N LEU A 104 -17.79 -21.34 -10.19
CA LEU A 104 -16.35 -21.47 -10.38
C LEU A 104 -15.63 -20.14 -10.12
N LYS A 105 -14.45 -20.21 -9.53
CA LYS A 105 -13.56 -19.05 -9.29
C LYS A 105 -12.17 -19.32 -9.88
N LYS A 106 -11.61 -18.30 -10.52
CA LYS A 106 -10.26 -18.34 -11.07
C LYS A 106 -9.27 -17.79 -10.05
N PHE A 107 -8.30 -18.61 -9.63
CA PHE A 107 -7.21 -18.23 -8.73
C PHE A 107 -5.87 -18.19 -9.47
N ASN A 108 -4.97 -17.30 -9.03
CA ASN A 108 -3.63 -17.19 -9.58
C ASN A 108 -2.65 -18.13 -8.84
N THR A 109 -1.79 -18.81 -9.59
CA THR A 109 -0.78 -19.71 -9.01
C THR A 109 0.38 -18.96 -8.37
N ARG A 110 0.72 -17.74 -8.88
CA ARG A 110 1.78 -16.91 -8.32
C ARG A 110 1.43 -16.43 -6.90
N ASP A 111 0.16 -16.10 -6.67
CA ASP A 111 -0.33 -15.76 -5.33
C ASP A 111 -0.18 -16.96 -4.37
N GLY A 112 -0.43 -18.17 -4.86
CA GLY A 112 -0.20 -19.37 -4.08
C GLY A 112 1.26 -19.53 -3.61
N MET A 113 2.23 -19.16 -4.45
CA MET A 113 3.64 -19.11 -4.05
C MET A 113 3.89 -18.02 -3.01
N GLY A 114 3.21 -16.86 -3.10
CA GLY A 114 3.28 -15.79 -2.09
C GLY A 114 2.94 -16.31 -0.69
N PHE A 115 1.86 -17.07 -0.55
CA PHE A 115 1.50 -17.70 0.74
C PHE A 115 2.57 -18.65 1.29
N GLN A 116 3.26 -19.36 0.41
CA GLN A 116 4.37 -20.23 0.82
C GLN A 116 5.55 -19.42 1.34
N LEU A 117 5.96 -18.36 0.64
CA LEU A 117 7.07 -17.49 1.05
C LEU A 117 6.79 -16.82 2.41
N LEU A 118 5.57 -16.35 2.66
CA LEU A 118 5.19 -15.79 3.95
C LEU A 118 5.38 -16.81 5.08
N ARG A 119 4.92 -18.04 4.90
CA ARG A 119 5.10 -19.10 5.91
C ARG A 119 6.57 -19.45 6.13
N GLU A 120 7.38 -19.51 5.06
CA GLU A 120 8.83 -19.73 5.16
C GLU A 120 9.52 -18.60 5.93
N ALA A 121 9.01 -17.37 5.83
CA ALA A 121 9.45 -16.22 6.62
C ALA A 121 8.89 -16.19 8.06
N GLY A 122 8.09 -17.18 8.47
CA GLY A 122 7.50 -17.26 9.80
C GLY A 122 6.27 -16.37 10.01
N ILE A 123 5.70 -15.80 8.93
CA ILE A 123 4.51 -14.96 8.98
C ILE A 123 3.27 -15.85 8.87
N LYS A 124 2.34 -15.71 9.82
CA LYS A 124 1.04 -16.39 9.79
C LYS A 124 0.18 -15.85 8.65
N VAL A 125 -0.63 -16.71 8.04
CA VAL A 125 -1.44 -16.35 6.87
C VAL A 125 -2.91 -16.69 7.08
N GLY A 126 -3.80 -15.77 6.67
CA GLY A 126 -5.24 -15.96 6.81
C GLY A 126 -6.04 -15.39 5.64
N ILE A 127 -7.24 -15.92 5.48
CA ILE A 127 -8.25 -15.46 4.53
C ILE A 127 -9.48 -15.02 5.31
N ILE A 128 -9.96 -13.81 5.02
CA ILE A 128 -11.19 -13.26 5.59
C ILE A 128 -12.07 -12.77 4.44
N THR A 129 -13.22 -13.43 4.21
CA THR A 129 -14.11 -13.12 3.10
C THR A 129 -15.56 -12.98 3.55
N SER A 130 -16.34 -12.21 2.79
CA SER A 130 -17.80 -12.05 2.98
C SER A 130 -18.61 -13.24 2.50
N GLU A 131 -18.09 -14.00 1.53
CA GLU A 131 -18.74 -15.18 1.00
C GLU A 131 -18.43 -16.43 1.83
N ASN A 132 -19.34 -17.42 1.77
CA ASN A 132 -19.19 -18.70 2.43
C ASN A 132 -19.35 -19.82 1.40
N THR A 133 -18.21 -20.31 0.86
CA THR A 133 -18.22 -21.28 -0.23
C THR A 133 -17.18 -22.39 -0.02
N LYS A 134 -17.51 -23.60 -0.49
CA LYS A 134 -16.57 -24.73 -0.48
C LYS A 134 -15.37 -24.51 -1.38
N ILE A 135 -15.48 -23.65 -2.41
CA ILE A 135 -14.39 -23.30 -3.32
C ILE A 135 -13.28 -22.60 -2.54
N VAL A 136 -13.66 -21.61 -1.73
CA VAL A 136 -12.71 -20.87 -0.87
C VAL A 136 -12.11 -21.78 0.20
N GLU A 137 -12.91 -22.64 0.84
CA GLU A 137 -12.44 -23.62 1.82
C GLU A 137 -11.38 -24.56 1.21
N ASN A 138 -11.65 -25.11 0.03
CA ASN A 138 -10.73 -25.99 -0.68
C ASN A 138 -9.44 -25.26 -1.09
N ARG A 139 -9.54 -23.99 -1.51
CA ARG A 139 -8.39 -23.16 -1.84
C ARG A 139 -7.55 -22.85 -0.59
N ALA A 140 -8.16 -22.48 0.50
CA ALA A 140 -7.52 -22.22 1.79
C ALA A 140 -6.74 -23.47 2.28
N ARG A 141 -7.36 -24.64 2.21
CA ARG A 141 -6.73 -25.91 2.58
C ARG A 141 -5.50 -26.21 1.69
N LYS A 142 -5.62 -26.01 0.36
CA LYS A 142 -4.49 -26.18 -0.57
C LYS A 142 -3.34 -25.23 -0.29
N LEU A 143 -3.64 -23.99 0.10
CA LEU A 143 -2.67 -22.97 0.44
C LEU A 143 -2.10 -23.14 1.85
N LYS A 144 -2.69 -24.03 2.67
CA LYS A 144 -2.30 -24.28 4.07
C LYS A 144 -2.33 -22.98 4.89
N VAL A 145 -3.41 -22.19 4.76
CA VAL A 145 -3.58 -21.00 5.57
C VAL A 145 -3.81 -21.36 7.04
N ASP A 146 -3.32 -20.52 7.96
CA ASP A 146 -3.50 -20.71 9.40
C ASP A 146 -4.92 -20.35 9.83
N TYR A 147 -5.52 -19.34 9.19
CA TYR A 147 -6.84 -18.81 9.53
C TYR A 147 -7.74 -18.70 8.31
N LEU A 148 -9.00 -19.13 8.47
CA LEU A 148 -10.04 -18.99 7.45
C LEU A 148 -11.34 -18.51 8.10
N TYR A 149 -11.75 -17.29 7.79
CA TYR A 149 -13.01 -16.71 8.23
C TYR A 149 -13.87 -16.39 7.01
N GLN A 150 -14.98 -17.09 6.88
CA GLN A 150 -15.97 -16.90 5.83
C GLN A 150 -17.26 -16.27 6.37
N GLY A 151 -18.10 -15.69 5.51
CA GLY A 151 -19.38 -15.08 5.87
C GLY A 151 -19.25 -13.78 6.68
N LYS A 152 -18.10 -13.09 6.61
CA LYS A 152 -17.81 -11.89 7.40
C LYS A 152 -18.28 -10.63 6.68
N ARG A 153 -19.55 -10.24 6.93
CA ARG A 153 -20.20 -9.02 6.43
C ARG A 153 -20.26 -7.95 7.52
N GLU A 154 -20.59 -6.72 7.17
CA GLU A 154 -20.94 -5.61 8.09
C GLU A 154 -19.96 -5.45 9.28
N GLY A 155 -18.70 -5.11 8.99
CA GLY A 155 -17.65 -4.97 10.02
C GLY A 155 -17.08 -6.29 10.53
N GLY A 156 -17.61 -7.42 10.07
CA GLY A 156 -17.17 -8.76 10.50
C GLY A 156 -15.73 -9.10 10.12
N LYS A 157 -15.14 -8.43 9.10
CA LYS A 157 -13.74 -8.61 8.73
C LYS A 157 -12.80 -8.04 9.79
N LEU A 158 -13.07 -6.84 10.29
CA LEU A 158 -12.30 -6.23 11.38
C LEU A 158 -12.41 -7.06 12.66
N SER A 159 -13.62 -7.50 13.01
CA SER A 159 -13.84 -8.34 14.21
C SER A 159 -13.05 -9.65 14.14
N ALA A 160 -13.04 -10.32 12.95
CA ALA A 160 -12.26 -11.53 12.74
C ALA A 160 -10.76 -11.29 12.88
N ALA A 161 -10.24 -10.19 12.32
CA ALA A 161 -8.84 -9.83 12.46
C ALA A 161 -8.44 -9.55 13.93
N LEU A 162 -9.30 -8.85 14.69
CA LEU A 162 -9.08 -8.62 16.12
C LEU A 162 -9.08 -9.92 16.93
N GLU A 163 -9.93 -10.88 16.58
CA GLU A 163 -9.95 -12.21 17.21
C GLU A 163 -8.63 -12.94 16.99
N ILE A 164 -8.12 -12.96 15.74
CA ILE A 164 -6.82 -13.55 15.42
C ILE A 164 -5.69 -12.82 16.15
N CYS A 165 -5.69 -11.49 16.17
CA CYS A 165 -4.69 -10.70 16.86
C CYS A 165 -4.66 -11.04 18.38
N LYS A 166 -5.83 -11.19 19.01
CA LYS A 166 -5.93 -11.59 20.41
C LYS A 166 -5.36 -12.98 20.65
N GLU A 167 -5.68 -13.94 19.76
CA GLU A 167 -5.13 -15.31 19.84
C GLU A 167 -3.61 -15.34 19.73
N MET A 168 -3.06 -14.56 18.78
CA MET A 168 -1.63 -14.48 18.52
C MET A 168 -0.85 -13.60 19.52
N GLY A 169 -1.52 -12.80 20.34
CA GLY A 169 -0.87 -11.81 21.23
C GLY A 169 -0.17 -10.68 20.45
N ILE A 170 -0.75 -10.25 19.33
CA ILE A 170 -0.26 -9.17 18.47
C ILE A 170 -1.27 -8.04 18.35
N THR A 171 -0.86 -6.92 17.74
CA THR A 171 -1.74 -5.79 17.44
C THR A 171 -2.00 -5.66 15.95
N LEU A 172 -3.02 -4.90 15.55
CA LEU A 172 -3.30 -4.61 14.15
C LEU A 172 -2.14 -3.89 13.43
N GLU A 173 -1.25 -3.23 14.16
CA GLU A 173 -0.02 -2.62 13.61
C GLU A 173 0.95 -3.67 13.03
N GLU A 174 0.85 -4.94 13.46
CA GLU A 174 1.67 -6.06 13.00
C GLU A 174 0.98 -6.89 11.92
N VAL A 175 -0.15 -6.40 11.39
CA VAL A 175 -0.96 -7.07 10.37
C VAL A 175 -0.80 -6.39 9.01
N ALA A 176 -0.55 -7.19 7.97
CA ALA A 176 -0.69 -6.79 6.59
C ALA A 176 -2.02 -7.33 6.03
N TYR A 177 -2.80 -6.49 5.33
CA TYR A 177 -4.07 -6.88 4.75
C TYR A 177 -4.25 -6.34 3.34
N VAL A 178 -4.77 -7.19 2.44
CA VAL A 178 -5.16 -6.82 1.08
C VAL A 178 -6.67 -6.91 0.92
N GLY A 179 -7.29 -5.83 0.47
CA GLY A 179 -8.72 -5.74 0.20
C GLY A 179 -9.00 -4.80 -0.98
N ASP A 180 -10.16 -4.91 -1.61
CA ASP A 180 -10.48 -4.21 -2.87
C ASP A 180 -11.76 -3.37 -2.81
N ASP A 181 -12.73 -3.72 -1.95
CA ASP A 181 -14.06 -3.09 -1.97
C ASP A 181 -14.49 -2.57 -0.59
N ILE A 182 -15.61 -1.90 -0.54
CA ILE A 182 -16.16 -1.11 0.58
C ILE A 182 -16.22 -1.93 1.89
N ASN A 183 -16.53 -3.21 1.80
CA ASN A 183 -16.58 -4.13 2.95
C ASN A 183 -15.20 -4.39 3.60
N CYS A 184 -14.12 -3.90 2.98
CA CYS A 184 -12.75 -3.98 3.49
C CYS A 184 -12.29 -2.70 4.21
N ILE A 185 -13.04 -1.58 4.10
CA ILE A 185 -12.61 -0.25 4.58
C ILE A 185 -12.19 -0.28 6.05
N ASP A 186 -13.02 -0.85 6.92
CA ASP A 186 -12.78 -0.83 8.36
C ASP A 186 -11.46 -1.53 8.72
N LEU A 187 -11.20 -2.70 8.11
CA LEU A 187 -9.98 -3.44 8.35
C LEU A 187 -8.76 -2.79 7.70
N LEU A 188 -8.88 -2.32 6.44
CA LEU A 188 -7.80 -1.59 5.75
C LEU A 188 -7.37 -0.33 6.49
N SER A 189 -8.33 0.39 7.09
CA SER A 189 -8.05 1.62 7.85
C SER A 189 -7.38 1.35 9.20
N ALA A 190 -7.51 0.12 9.74
CA ALA A 190 -7.05 -0.23 11.08
C ALA A 190 -5.70 -0.95 11.10
N VAL A 191 -5.31 -1.64 10.02
CA VAL A 191 -4.07 -2.43 10.00
C VAL A 191 -2.82 -1.59 9.78
N GLY A 192 -1.69 -2.11 10.22
CA GLY A 192 -0.39 -1.48 10.04
C GLY A 192 0.08 -1.41 8.58
N PHE A 193 -0.27 -2.41 7.76
CA PHE A 193 0.19 -2.54 6.37
C PHE A 193 -0.97 -2.81 5.43
N PRO A 194 -1.80 -1.79 5.11
CA PRO A 194 -2.91 -1.93 4.17
C PRO A 194 -2.43 -1.90 2.73
N ALA A 195 -3.02 -2.74 1.88
CA ALA A 195 -2.80 -2.73 0.43
C ALA A 195 -4.09 -3.00 -0.34
N CYS A 196 -4.13 -2.58 -1.60
CA CYS A 196 -5.22 -2.90 -2.52
C CYS A 196 -4.70 -3.16 -3.95
N PRO A 197 -5.41 -3.97 -4.75
CA PRO A 197 -5.13 -4.12 -6.18
C PRO A 197 -5.29 -2.80 -6.94
N SER A 198 -4.72 -2.71 -8.15
CA SER A 198 -4.79 -1.50 -8.98
C SER A 198 -6.20 -1.16 -9.47
N ASP A 199 -7.10 -2.13 -9.47
CA ASP A 199 -8.52 -2.01 -9.87
C ASP A 199 -9.49 -1.99 -8.68
N ALA A 200 -9.00 -1.74 -7.47
CA ALA A 200 -9.83 -1.59 -6.29
C ALA A 200 -10.78 -0.40 -6.39
N HIS A 201 -11.87 -0.45 -5.64
CA HIS A 201 -12.86 0.62 -5.58
C HIS A 201 -12.24 1.95 -5.15
N MET A 202 -12.68 3.09 -5.73
CA MET A 202 -12.11 4.43 -5.48
C MET A 202 -12.05 4.82 -4.00
N LYS A 203 -13.01 4.40 -3.18
CA LYS A 203 -12.96 4.67 -1.73
C LYS A 203 -11.82 3.95 -1.03
N ILE A 204 -11.41 2.80 -1.55
CA ILE A 204 -10.26 2.05 -1.03
C ILE A 204 -8.95 2.73 -1.42
N VAL A 205 -8.82 3.08 -2.69
CA VAL A 205 -7.62 3.78 -3.22
C VAL A 205 -7.33 5.09 -2.45
N ASN A 206 -8.36 5.72 -1.92
CA ASN A 206 -8.24 6.99 -1.18
C ASN A 206 -8.01 6.82 0.34
N ILE A 207 -7.89 5.59 0.86
CA ILE A 207 -7.52 5.37 2.27
C ILE A 207 -6.09 5.89 2.50
N GLN A 208 -5.91 6.70 3.51
CA GLN A 208 -4.61 7.26 3.84
C GLN A 208 -3.59 6.16 4.19
N GLY A 209 -2.45 6.17 3.51
CA GLY A 209 -1.36 5.22 3.76
C GLY A 209 -1.54 3.84 3.12
N ILE A 210 -2.58 3.64 2.31
CA ILE A 210 -2.77 2.38 1.58
C ILE A 210 -1.71 2.20 0.49
N LYS A 211 -1.18 0.99 0.36
CA LYS A 211 -0.31 0.61 -0.74
C LYS A 211 -1.14 0.16 -1.94
N ILE A 212 -1.19 0.97 -2.97
CA ILE A 212 -1.79 0.57 -4.25
C ILE A 212 -0.78 -0.29 -5.00
N LEU A 213 -1.19 -1.50 -5.34
CA LEU A 213 -0.39 -2.46 -6.10
C LEU A 213 -0.52 -2.17 -7.59
N ASN A 214 0.48 -2.57 -8.39
CA ASN A 214 0.44 -2.39 -9.85
C ASN A 214 -0.44 -3.45 -10.54
N ARG A 215 -0.60 -4.62 -9.88
CA ARG A 215 -1.39 -5.73 -10.41
C ARG A 215 -2.83 -5.65 -9.95
N LYS A 216 -3.72 -6.13 -10.85
CA LYS A 216 -5.15 -6.28 -10.58
C LYS A 216 -5.43 -7.49 -9.68
N GLY A 217 -6.62 -7.50 -9.11
CA GLY A 217 -7.14 -8.68 -8.44
C GLY A 217 -7.11 -9.92 -9.33
N GLY A 218 -6.74 -11.08 -8.76
CA GLY A 218 -6.59 -12.33 -9.50
C GLY A 218 -5.44 -12.40 -10.50
N ASP A 219 -4.62 -11.35 -10.62
CA ASP A 219 -3.47 -11.29 -11.54
C ASP A 219 -2.11 -11.30 -10.82
N GLY A 220 -2.04 -11.80 -9.62
CA GLY A 220 -0.80 -11.90 -8.85
C GLY A 220 -0.53 -10.68 -7.98
N CYS A 221 -1.55 -9.92 -7.58
CA CYS A 221 -1.42 -8.76 -6.70
C CYS A 221 -0.95 -9.17 -5.29
N ILE A 222 -1.40 -10.32 -4.78
CA ILE A 222 -0.90 -10.84 -3.50
C ILE A 222 0.58 -11.14 -3.59
N ARG A 223 1.04 -11.78 -4.68
CA ARG A 223 2.45 -12.05 -4.87
C ARG A 223 3.28 -10.77 -4.92
N GLU A 224 2.81 -9.73 -5.62
CA GLU A 224 3.47 -8.43 -5.64
C GLU A 224 3.60 -7.85 -4.22
N PHE A 225 2.52 -7.91 -3.43
CA PHE A 225 2.57 -7.38 -2.07
C PHE A 225 3.52 -8.18 -1.18
N VAL A 226 3.52 -9.51 -1.29
CA VAL A 226 4.46 -10.36 -0.55
C VAL A 226 5.91 -10.03 -0.89
N ASP A 227 6.23 -9.81 -2.17
CA ASP A 227 7.58 -9.41 -2.61
C ASP A 227 7.98 -8.02 -2.06
N ILE A 228 7.01 -7.16 -1.73
CA ILE A 228 7.24 -5.88 -1.07
C ILE A 228 7.46 -6.06 0.44
N LEU A 229 6.78 -7.00 1.07
CA LEU A 229 6.83 -7.24 2.52
C LEU A 229 8.11 -7.95 2.95
N LEU A 230 8.62 -8.89 2.13
CA LEU A 230 9.84 -9.68 2.38
C LEU A 230 11.07 -9.02 1.77
#